data_0bdf4b0a331b0020fc9dde1bc7226ca7
#
_entry.id   0bdf4b0a331b0020fc9dde1bc7226ca7
#
_cell.length_a   1.000
_cell.length_b   1.000
_cell.length_c   1.000
_cell.angle_alpha   90.00
_cell.angle_beta   90.00
_cell.angle_gamma   90.00
#
_symmetry.space_group_name_H-M   'P 1'
#
loop_
_entity.id
_entity.type
_entity.pdbx_description
1 polymer ?
#
loop_
_entity_poly.entity_id
_entity_poly.type
_entity_poly.pdbx_seq_one_letter_code
_entity_poly.pdbx_strand_id
1 'polypeptide(L)'
;MRIYQALYRYTQAEPTISSVVGNRVYDIHAEQARQTKYPALVIEAIDDIPFHSIGAAPTATRRPVNIYCMATGNSKAAENLADTVYSAVINQQDAITTASGLTVRSTHLNGRRIEYEEALETNEKLYAVILEFDFIHDYQ
;
A
#
# COMPACT_ATOMS: atom_id res chain seq x y z
N MET A 1 -9.26 13.49 -2.50
CA MET A 1 -9.10 12.02 -2.70
C MET A 1 -8.27 11.45 -1.57
N ARG A 2 -8.69 10.35 -1.02
CA ARG A 2 -7.94 9.67 0.05
C ARG A 2 -6.81 8.86 -0.56
N ILE A 3 -5.69 8.75 0.18
CA ILE A 3 -4.52 8.00 -0.30
C ILE A 3 -4.84 6.54 -0.61
N TYR A 4 -5.74 5.92 0.15
CA TYR A 4 -6.20 4.56 -0.14
C TYR A 4 -6.81 4.46 -1.54
N GLN A 5 -7.70 5.39 -1.89
CA GLN A 5 -8.34 5.40 -3.21
C GLN A 5 -7.33 5.58 -4.33
N ALA A 6 -6.34 6.44 -4.11
CA ALA A 6 -5.27 6.65 -5.08
C ALA A 6 -4.44 5.38 -5.28
N LEU A 7 -4.05 4.72 -4.21
CA LEU A 7 -3.28 3.49 -4.27
C LEU A 7 -4.10 2.34 -4.86
N TYR A 8 -5.39 2.25 -4.53
CA TYR A 8 -6.27 1.26 -5.16
C TYR A 8 -6.31 1.45 -6.68
N ARG A 9 -6.53 2.65 -7.15
CA ARG A 9 -6.54 2.96 -8.59
C ARG A 9 -5.21 2.61 -9.25
N TYR A 10 -4.10 2.97 -8.60
CA TYR A 10 -2.79 2.67 -9.14
C TYR A 10 -2.52 1.17 -9.24
N THR A 11 -2.82 0.42 -8.21
CA THR A 11 -2.61 -1.03 -8.20
C THR A 11 -3.45 -1.75 -9.25
N GLN A 12 -4.65 -1.25 -9.52
CA GLN A 12 -5.50 -1.79 -10.59
C GLN A 12 -4.96 -1.45 -11.98
N ALA A 13 -4.30 -0.30 -12.13
CA ALA A 13 -3.71 0.14 -13.39
C ALA A 13 -2.31 -0.46 -13.66
N GLU A 14 -1.67 -1.03 -12.63
CA GLU A 14 -0.33 -1.60 -12.73
C GLU A 14 -0.40 -3.12 -12.94
N PRO A 15 -0.12 -3.63 -14.16
CA PRO A 15 -0.32 -5.06 -14.46
C PRO A 15 0.53 -6.00 -13.61
N THR A 16 1.72 -5.58 -13.18
CA THR A 16 2.60 -6.42 -12.35
C THR A 16 1.98 -6.71 -10.98
N ILE A 17 1.14 -5.81 -10.48
CA ILE A 17 0.41 -5.98 -9.22
C ILE A 17 -0.94 -6.65 -9.50
N SER A 18 -1.72 -6.11 -10.42
CA SER A 18 -3.08 -6.60 -10.66
C SER A 18 -3.13 -8.03 -11.18
N SER A 19 -2.09 -8.49 -11.88
CA SER A 19 -2.00 -9.89 -12.30
C SER A 19 -1.86 -10.86 -11.14
N VAL A 20 -1.37 -10.41 -9.99
CA VAL A 20 -1.18 -11.25 -8.79
C VAL A 20 -2.37 -11.16 -7.86
N VAL A 21 -2.80 -9.94 -7.53
CA VAL A 21 -3.83 -9.73 -6.51
C VAL A 21 -5.21 -9.42 -7.08
N GLY A 22 -5.31 -9.12 -8.38
CA GLY A 22 -6.57 -8.69 -8.97
C GLY A 22 -7.11 -7.46 -8.24
N ASN A 23 -8.38 -7.52 -7.86
CA ASN A 23 -9.02 -6.46 -7.07
C ASN A 23 -8.93 -6.69 -5.55
N ARG A 24 -8.14 -7.65 -5.11
CA ARG A 24 -7.96 -7.96 -3.67
C ARG A 24 -6.98 -6.96 -3.04
N VAL A 25 -7.40 -5.71 -3.01
CA VAL A 25 -6.70 -4.59 -2.38
C VAL A 25 -7.69 -3.97 -1.39
N TYR A 26 -7.37 -4.05 -0.11
CA TYR A 26 -8.31 -3.71 0.96
C TYR A 26 -7.76 -2.56 1.80
N ASP A 27 -8.68 -1.72 2.28
CA ASP A 27 -8.39 -0.76 3.36
C ASP A 27 -8.48 -1.49 4.69
N ILE A 28 -7.47 -1.37 5.54
CA ILE A 28 -7.43 -2.07 6.84
C ILE A 28 -8.64 -1.71 7.73
N HIS A 29 -9.18 -0.51 7.55
CA HIS A 29 -10.31 -0.02 8.33
C HIS A 29 -11.66 -0.39 7.73
N ALA A 30 -11.68 -1.01 6.53
CA ALA A 30 -12.91 -1.41 5.89
C ALA A 30 -13.36 -2.79 6.38
N GLU A 31 -14.67 -3.00 6.43
CA GLU A 31 -15.24 -4.27 6.85
C GLU A 31 -14.79 -5.43 5.94
N GLN A 32 -14.58 -5.17 4.66
CA GLN A 32 -14.11 -6.17 3.69
C GLN A 32 -12.77 -6.80 4.09
N ALA A 33 -11.92 -6.08 4.84
CA ALA A 33 -10.63 -6.61 5.27
C ALA A 33 -10.78 -7.85 6.18
N ARG A 34 -11.93 -8.03 6.80
CA ARG A 34 -12.23 -9.21 7.62
C ARG A 34 -12.51 -10.46 6.79
N GLN A 35 -12.82 -10.29 5.52
CA GLN A 35 -13.13 -11.37 4.57
C GLN A 35 -12.05 -11.46 3.49
N THR A 36 -10.83 -11.09 3.83
CA THR A 36 -9.72 -11.03 2.89
C THR A 36 -9.43 -12.40 2.29
N LYS A 37 -9.36 -12.43 0.97
CA LYS A 37 -8.87 -13.59 0.21
C LYS A 37 -7.45 -13.29 -0.26
N TYR A 38 -6.65 -14.32 -0.45
CA TYR A 38 -5.21 -14.20 -0.71
C TYR A 38 -4.83 -14.77 -2.07
N PRO A 39 -3.74 -14.27 -2.70
CA PRO A 39 -2.89 -13.17 -2.24
C PRO A 39 -3.62 -11.83 -2.28
N ALA A 40 -3.24 -10.94 -1.39
CA ALA A 40 -3.91 -9.65 -1.25
C ALA A 40 -2.96 -8.56 -0.77
N LEU A 41 -3.38 -7.31 -1.00
CA LEU A 41 -2.77 -6.15 -0.36
C LEU A 41 -3.76 -5.57 0.64
N VAL A 42 -3.28 -5.25 1.82
CA VAL A 42 -4.04 -4.49 2.82
C VAL A 42 -3.30 -3.18 3.06
N ILE A 43 -3.99 -2.08 2.90
CA ILE A 43 -3.41 -0.74 2.98
C ILE A 43 -3.86 -0.09 4.29
N GLU A 44 -2.89 0.34 5.09
CA GLU A 44 -3.10 1.07 6.32
C GLU A 44 -2.53 2.47 6.18
N ALA A 45 -3.40 3.45 5.95
CA ALA A 45 -3.00 4.85 5.95
C ALA A 45 -2.97 5.37 7.38
N ILE A 46 -1.83 5.95 7.77
CA ILE A 46 -1.62 6.53 9.07
C ILE A 46 -1.87 8.04 8.98
N ASP A 47 -1.80 8.76 10.08
CA ASP A 47 -2.13 10.19 10.15
C ASP A 47 -1.38 11.01 9.12
N ASP A 48 -2.07 12.02 8.54
CA ASP A 48 -1.41 13.02 7.68
C ASP A 48 -0.61 13.98 8.51
N ILE A 49 0.55 14.32 7.97
CA ILE A 49 1.44 15.32 8.54
C ILE A 49 1.57 16.45 7.52
N PRO A 50 0.78 17.54 7.66
CA PRO A 50 0.83 18.63 6.68
C PRO A 50 2.15 19.41 6.80
N PHE A 51 2.66 19.83 5.65
CA PHE A 51 3.78 20.76 5.57
C PHE A 51 3.27 22.18 5.47
N HIS A 52 3.76 23.04 6.36
CA HIS A 52 3.45 24.45 6.39
C HIS A 52 4.69 25.29 6.14
N SER A 53 4.56 26.34 5.35
CA SER A 53 5.47 27.47 5.42
C SER A 53 4.93 28.48 6.44
N ILE A 54 5.80 29.29 7.05
CA ILE A 54 5.37 30.29 8.05
C ILE A 54 4.33 31.23 7.46
N GLY A 55 3.15 31.27 8.09
CA GLY A 55 2.05 32.14 7.68
C GLY A 55 1.28 31.70 6.43
N ALA A 56 1.54 30.51 5.87
CA ALA A 56 0.85 30.00 4.69
C ALA A 56 0.03 28.75 5.00
N ALA A 57 -0.97 28.48 4.16
CA ALA A 57 -1.72 27.24 4.18
C ALA A 57 -0.82 26.05 3.81
N PRO A 58 -1.14 24.82 4.29
CA PRO A 58 -0.38 23.63 3.90
C PRO A 58 -0.42 23.43 2.38
N THR A 59 0.72 23.10 1.77
CA THR A 59 0.82 22.83 0.34
C THR A 59 0.99 21.35 0.02
N ALA A 60 1.47 20.58 0.99
CA ALA A 60 1.72 19.16 0.84
C ALA A 60 1.44 18.42 2.15
N THR A 61 1.22 17.14 2.03
CA THR A 61 1.01 16.24 3.16
C THR A 61 2.01 15.10 3.09
N ARG A 62 2.64 14.79 4.20
CA ARG A 62 3.37 13.54 4.39
C ARG A 62 2.37 12.51 4.94
N ARG A 63 2.26 11.39 4.25
CA ARG A 63 1.35 10.31 4.64
C ARG A 63 2.12 9.02 4.81
N PRO A 64 2.39 8.59 6.05
CA PRO A 64 2.87 7.23 6.28
C PRO A 64 1.80 6.21 5.89
N VAL A 65 2.20 5.19 5.15
CA VAL A 65 1.29 4.12 4.70
C VAL A 65 1.99 2.79 4.84
N ASN A 66 1.36 1.86 5.52
CA ASN A 66 1.81 0.47 5.55
C ASN A 66 1.05 -0.33 4.51
N ILE A 67 1.77 -1.05 3.66
CA ILE A 67 1.19 -1.99 2.70
C ILE A 67 1.54 -3.40 3.14
N TYR A 68 0.53 -4.15 3.53
CA TYR A 68 0.65 -5.55 3.93
C TYR A 68 0.52 -6.41 2.67
N CYS A 69 1.63 -7.05 2.30
CA CYS A 69 1.67 -7.98 1.16
C CYS A 69 1.46 -9.37 1.71
N MET A 70 0.28 -9.93 1.52
CA MET A 70 -0.19 -11.12 2.21
C MET A 70 -0.40 -12.28 1.25
N ALA A 71 0.11 -13.45 1.63
CA ALA A 71 -0.06 -14.66 0.86
C ALA A 71 -0.11 -15.89 1.79
N THR A 72 -0.77 -16.93 1.33
CA THR A 72 -0.86 -18.21 2.04
C THR A 72 0.12 -19.21 1.47
N GLY A 73 0.43 -20.24 2.26
CA GLY A 73 1.22 -21.39 1.84
C GLY A 73 2.69 -21.29 2.23
N ASN A 74 3.40 -20.28 1.77
CA ASN A 74 4.81 -20.07 2.11
C ASN A 74 5.18 -18.59 2.13
N SER A 75 6.26 -18.28 2.84
CA SER A 75 6.73 -16.90 2.99
C SER A 75 7.23 -16.29 1.67
N LYS A 76 7.73 -17.12 0.77
CA LYS A 76 8.29 -16.63 -0.50
C LYS A 76 7.25 -15.97 -1.38
N ALA A 77 6.01 -16.45 -1.36
CA ALA A 77 4.92 -15.81 -2.11
C ALA A 77 4.64 -14.40 -1.61
N ALA A 78 4.62 -14.19 -0.30
CA ALA A 78 4.48 -12.86 0.30
C ALA A 78 5.69 -11.97 -0.01
N GLU A 79 6.89 -12.50 0.06
CA GLU A 79 8.13 -11.77 -0.26
C GLU A 79 8.16 -11.35 -1.73
N ASN A 80 7.79 -12.23 -2.65
CA ASN A 80 7.73 -11.92 -4.07
C ASN A 80 6.69 -10.82 -4.37
N LEU A 81 5.53 -10.89 -3.71
CA LEU A 81 4.52 -9.85 -3.82
C LEU A 81 5.05 -8.51 -3.31
N ALA A 82 5.75 -8.52 -2.17
CA ALA A 82 6.35 -7.30 -1.62
C ALA A 82 7.42 -6.72 -2.56
N ASP A 83 8.25 -7.55 -3.17
CA ASP A 83 9.25 -7.10 -4.14
C ASP A 83 8.58 -6.44 -5.36
N THR A 84 7.49 -7.01 -5.83
CA THR A 84 6.70 -6.47 -6.94
C THR A 84 6.11 -5.11 -6.56
N VAL A 85 5.51 -5.00 -5.39
CA VAL A 85 4.92 -3.73 -4.91
C VAL A 85 6.00 -2.68 -4.69
N TYR A 86 7.11 -3.06 -4.08
CA TYR A 86 8.23 -2.13 -3.86
C TYR A 86 8.70 -1.53 -5.19
N SER A 87 8.96 -2.38 -6.18
CA SER A 87 9.45 -1.92 -7.50
C SER A 87 8.43 -1.04 -8.23
N ALA A 88 7.13 -1.30 -8.02
CA ALA A 88 6.07 -0.54 -8.67
C ALA A 88 5.78 0.80 -7.98
N VAL A 89 6.19 0.98 -6.72
CA VAL A 89 5.87 2.18 -5.93
C VAL A 89 7.09 3.10 -5.79
N ILE A 90 8.27 2.53 -5.51
CA ILE A 90 9.44 3.37 -5.23
C ILE A 90 9.85 4.18 -6.47
N ASN A 91 10.02 5.48 -6.31
CA ASN A 91 10.38 6.42 -7.39
C ASN A 91 9.38 6.42 -8.56
N GLN A 92 8.14 5.97 -8.33
CA GLN A 92 7.10 5.92 -9.36
C GLN A 92 6.00 6.98 -9.13
N GLN A 93 6.36 8.10 -8.54
CA GLN A 93 5.42 9.18 -8.22
C GLN A 93 4.63 9.68 -9.42
N ASP A 94 5.27 9.76 -10.59
CA ASP A 94 4.59 10.23 -11.80
C ASP A 94 3.54 9.22 -12.29
N ALA A 95 3.88 7.93 -12.26
CA ALA A 95 2.95 6.87 -12.64
C ALA A 95 1.76 6.79 -11.67
N ILE A 96 2.02 6.95 -10.38
CA ILE A 96 0.96 6.94 -9.35
C ILE A 96 0.05 8.15 -9.56
N THR A 97 0.62 9.33 -9.80
CA THR A 97 -0.15 10.55 -10.08
C THR A 97 -1.03 10.38 -11.30
N THR A 98 -0.48 9.87 -12.39
CA THR A 98 -1.22 9.68 -13.65
C THR A 98 -2.39 8.72 -13.47
N ALA A 99 -2.17 7.59 -12.81
CA ALA A 99 -3.21 6.56 -12.62
C ALA A 99 -4.26 6.97 -11.59
N SER A 100 -3.87 7.68 -10.54
CA SER A 100 -4.75 7.96 -9.40
C SER A 100 -5.47 9.30 -9.47
N GLY A 101 -4.85 10.29 -10.10
CA GLY A 101 -5.33 11.68 -10.07
C GLY A 101 -4.91 12.46 -8.82
N LEU A 102 -4.27 11.82 -7.84
CA LEU A 102 -3.67 12.48 -6.69
C LEU A 102 -2.22 12.83 -7.01
N THR A 103 -1.84 14.10 -6.90
CA THR A 103 -0.46 14.50 -7.19
C THR A 103 0.48 14.02 -6.09
N VAL A 104 1.22 12.97 -6.40
CA VAL A 104 2.25 12.39 -5.53
C VAL A 104 3.60 12.97 -5.91
N ARG A 105 4.27 13.58 -4.94
CA ARG A 105 5.55 14.26 -5.16
C ARG A 105 6.75 13.39 -4.88
N SER A 106 6.64 12.48 -3.92
CA SER A 106 7.69 11.52 -3.61
C SER A 106 7.14 10.28 -2.93
N THR A 107 7.92 9.22 -3.07
CA THR A 107 7.68 7.94 -2.39
C THR A 107 8.99 7.53 -1.70
N HIS A 108 8.91 7.08 -0.46
CA HIS A 108 10.07 6.68 0.30
C HIS A 108 9.73 5.44 1.13
N LEU A 109 10.65 4.49 1.18
CA LEU A 109 10.50 3.30 2.02
C LEU A 109 11.27 3.51 3.32
N ASN A 110 10.56 3.49 4.45
CA ASN A 110 11.15 3.61 5.77
C ASN A 110 11.56 2.27 6.36
N GLY A 111 10.87 1.21 6.00
CA GLY A 111 11.17 -0.11 6.52
C GLY A 111 10.42 -1.21 5.82
N ARG A 112 10.91 -2.42 6.03
CA ARG A 112 10.30 -3.66 5.55
C ARG A 112 10.42 -4.69 6.65
N ARG A 113 9.31 -5.31 7.02
CA ARG A 113 9.33 -6.37 8.05
C ARG A 113 8.46 -7.54 7.62
N ILE A 114 8.85 -8.72 8.09
CA ILE A 114 8.11 -9.95 7.82
C ILE A 114 7.37 -10.31 9.10
N GLU A 115 6.05 -10.55 8.98
CA GLU A 115 5.23 -11.06 10.05
C GLU A 115 4.73 -12.46 9.66
N TYR A 116 4.76 -13.35 10.62
CA TYR A 116 4.15 -14.66 10.53
C TYR A 116 2.85 -14.62 11.30
N GLU A 117 1.75 -14.88 10.61
CA GLU A 117 0.46 -15.03 11.25
C GLU A 117 0.08 -16.51 11.30
N GLU A 118 -0.71 -16.85 12.32
CA GLU A 118 -1.13 -18.22 12.56
C GLU A 118 -2.00 -18.80 11.45
N ALA A 119 -2.16 -20.13 11.52
CA ALA A 119 -2.97 -20.88 10.58
C ALA A 119 -4.41 -20.38 10.53
N LEU A 120 -4.90 -20.21 9.33
CA LEU A 120 -6.31 -19.96 9.06
C LEU A 120 -7.15 -21.19 9.43
N GLU A 121 -8.47 -21.05 9.47
CA GLU A 121 -9.39 -22.16 9.72
C GLU A 121 -9.15 -23.36 8.81
N THR A 122 -8.58 -23.14 7.64
CA THR A 122 -8.22 -24.18 6.64
C THR A 122 -6.87 -24.86 6.91
N ASN A 123 -6.20 -24.56 8.02
CA ASN A 123 -4.83 -24.98 8.35
C ASN A 123 -3.75 -24.42 7.40
N GLU A 124 -4.10 -23.52 6.52
CA GLU A 124 -3.11 -22.78 5.73
C GLU A 124 -2.42 -21.73 6.59
N LYS A 125 -1.12 -21.57 6.36
CA LYS A 125 -0.36 -20.52 7.03
C LYS A 125 -0.44 -19.22 6.24
N LEU A 126 -0.68 -18.14 6.94
CA LEU A 126 -0.71 -16.81 6.37
C LEU A 126 0.59 -16.09 6.68
N TYR A 127 1.22 -15.54 5.65
CA TYR A 127 2.44 -14.75 5.76
C TYR A 127 2.17 -13.33 5.27
N ALA A 128 2.78 -12.36 5.95
CA ALA A 128 2.71 -10.96 5.55
C ALA A 128 4.10 -10.35 5.51
N VAL A 129 4.38 -9.61 4.46
CA VAL A 129 5.51 -8.68 4.39
C VAL A 129 4.93 -7.28 4.39
N ILE A 130 5.36 -6.46 5.34
CA ILE A 130 4.84 -5.12 5.51
C ILE A 130 5.87 -4.14 4.98
N LEU A 131 5.45 -3.34 4.00
CA LEU A 131 6.24 -2.25 3.45
C LEU A 131 5.76 -0.95 4.08
N GLU A 132 6.65 -0.27 4.77
CA GLU A 132 6.37 0.99 5.46
C GLU A 132 6.82 2.14 4.57
N PHE A 133 5.87 2.73 3.84
CA PHE A 133 6.13 3.86 2.93
C PHE A 133 5.79 5.20 3.57
N ASP A 134 6.50 6.22 3.13
CA ASP A 134 6.06 7.61 3.24
C ASP A 134 5.73 8.13 1.84
N PHE A 135 4.53 8.66 1.69
CA PHE A 135 4.12 9.40 0.51
C PHE A 135 4.07 10.88 0.84
N ILE A 136 4.59 11.69 -0.07
CA ILE A 136 4.36 13.14 -0.01
C ILE A 136 3.48 13.47 -1.20
N HIS A 137 2.29 14.01 -0.93
CA HIS A 137 1.34 14.37 -1.96
C HIS A 137 0.79 15.76 -1.70
N ASP A 138 0.13 16.34 -2.71
CA ASP A 138 -0.48 17.65 -2.56
C ASP A 138 -1.55 17.62 -1.47
N TYR A 139 -1.61 18.69 -0.70
CA TYR A 139 -2.61 18.86 0.34
C TYR A 139 -4.01 18.97 -0.27
N GLN A 140 -4.93 18.27 0.35
CA GLN A 140 -6.34 18.28 -0.06
C GLN A 140 -7.25 18.54 1.11
#